data_c833db42b82a3e75b8d2bdcb90738ab4
#
_entry.id   c833db42b82a3e75b8d2bdcb90738ab4
#
_cell.length_a   1.000
_cell.length_b   1.000
_cell.length_c   1.000
_cell.angle_alpha   90.00
_cell.angle_beta   90.00
_cell.angle_gamma   90.00
#
_symmetry.space_group_name_H-M   'P 1'
#
loop_
_entity.id
_entity.type
_entity.pdbx_description
1 polymer ?
#
loop_
_entity_poly.entity_id
_entity_poly.type
_entity_poly.pdbx_seq_one_letter_code
_entity_poly.pdbx_strand_id
1 'polypeptide(L)'
;MNNYYKPGPVNASAKVHCRIFTAYVDDGKNQQAQGIYGKFYVNGNYFETHEKLSNSQKTELANANADNTSSTAFCVKNNEVSTKDLLVSLRFPILDDYSFVQSAQDAYQSVLLYAGASNLRDKIDKRIVKETQEGTFTYTGSNGGTNGLIDTQADVEGW
;
A
#
# COMPACT_ATOMS: atom_id res chain seq x y z
N MET A 1 -7.41 2.16 -6.98
CA MET A 1 -7.68 3.55 -6.62
C MET A 1 -8.01 3.67 -5.14
N ASN A 2 -7.78 4.87 -4.57
CA ASN A 2 -8.14 5.26 -3.21
C ASN A 2 -7.61 4.34 -2.10
N ASN A 3 -6.40 3.80 -2.28
CA ASN A 3 -5.74 3.00 -1.24
C ASN A 3 -4.86 3.90 -0.38
N TYR A 4 -4.86 3.63 0.93
CA TYR A 4 -3.95 4.24 1.88
C TYR A 4 -2.77 3.30 2.13
N TYR A 5 -1.56 3.77 1.87
CA TYR A 5 -0.33 3.02 2.09
C TYR A 5 0.40 3.59 3.30
N LYS A 6 0.43 2.82 4.37
CA LYS A 6 1.17 3.13 5.58
C LYS A 6 2.35 2.16 5.72
N PRO A 7 3.59 2.66 5.78
CA PRO A 7 4.74 1.78 5.98
C PRO A 7 4.69 1.16 7.38
N GLY A 8 4.91 -0.15 7.44
CA GLY A 8 5.12 -0.82 8.71
C GLY A 8 6.51 -0.50 9.29
N PRO A 9 6.76 -0.81 10.57
CA PRO A 9 7.99 -0.43 11.28
C PRO A 9 9.27 -1.00 10.65
N VAL A 10 9.18 -2.11 9.92
CA VAL A 10 10.31 -2.74 9.21
C VAL A 10 10.64 -2.01 7.91
N ASN A 11 9.62 -1.58 7.19
CA ASN A 11 9.74 -1.08 5.81
C ASN A 11 9.67 0.45 5.70
N ALA A 12 9.75 1.16 6.82
CA ALA A 12 9.56 2.60 6.87
C ALA A 12 10.52 3.40 5.96
N SER A 13 11.69 2.85 5.61
CA SER A 13 12.69 3.46 4.72
C SER A 13 13.01 2.63 3.48
N ALA A 14 12.13 1.72 3.08
CA ALA A 14 12.35 0.87 1.91
C ALA A 14 12.52 1.70 0.62
N LYS A 15 13.34 1.20 -0.32
CA LYS A 15 13.59 1.87 -1.61
C LYS A 15 12.33 2.09 -2.44
N VAL A 16 11.31 1.26 -2.25
CA VAL A 16 10.03 1.32 -2.97
C VAL A 16 8.90 1.91 -2.11
N HIS A 17 9.26 2.84 -1.22
CA HIS A 17 8.36 3.44 -0.21
C HIS A 17 7.11 4.13 -0.78
N CYS A 18 7.09 4.50 -2.04
CA CYS A 18 5.95 5.15 -2.71
C CYS A 18 5.56 4.49 -4.04
N ARG A 19 5.84 3.19 -4.20
CA ARG A 19 5.48 2.44 -5.38
C ARG A 19 4.10 1.80 -5.21
N ILE A 20 3.14 2.21 -6.05
CA ILE A 20 1.82 1.57 -6.11
C ILE A 20 1.95 0.24 -6.84
N PHE A 21 2.60 0.28 -8.00
CA PHE A 21 2.56 -0.84 -8.92
C PHE A 21 3.71 -0.80 -9.93
N THR A 22 4.25 -1.97 -10.26
CA THR A 22 5.16 -2.15 -11.38
C THR A 22 4.48 -3.06 -12.40
N ALA A 23 4.06 -2.50 -13.53
CA ALA A 23 3.47 -3.27 -14.60
C ALA A 23 4.50 -4.18 -15.26
N TYR A 24 4.08 -5.36 -15.64
CA TYR A 24 4.85 -6.28 -16.44
C TYR A 24 4.26 -6.37 -17.85
N VAL A 25 5.12 -6.27 -18.84
CA VAL A 25 4.77 -6.58 -20.23
C VAL A 25 5.30 -7.98 -20.52
N ASP A 26 4.46 -8.87 -21.02
CA ASP A 26 4.82 -10.27 -21.22
C ASP A 26 6.01 -10.39 -22.19
N ASP A 27 7.02 -11.17 -21.81
CA ASP A 27 8.23 -11.40 -22.60
C ASP A 27 8.15 -12.65 -23.51
N GLY A 28 6.96 -13.25 -23.58
CA GLY A 28 6.69 -14.43 -24.39
C GLY A 28 7.14 -15.77 -23.78
N LYS A 29 7.66 -15.75 -22.51
CA LYS A 29 8.17 -16.97 -21.86
C LYS A 29 7.12 -17.73 -21.05
N ASN A 30 5.96 -17.11 -20.76
CA ASN A 30 4.92 -17.66 -19.89
C ASN A 30 3.71 -18.20 -20.65
N GLN A 31 3.89 -18.77 -21.82
CA GLN A 31 2.81 -19.26 -22.71
C GLN A 31 1.85 -18.15 -23.20
N GLN A 32 2.18 -16.89 -22.96
CA GLN A 32 1.49 -15.72 -23.48
C GLN A 32 2.28 -15.16 -24.67
N ALA A 33 1.60 -14.48 -25.58
CA ALA A 33 2.29 -13.78 -26.65
C ALA A 33 3.10 -12.61 -26.10
N GLN A 34 4.30 -12.40 -26.62
CA GLN A 34 5.13 -11.26 -26.26
C GLN A 34 4.39 -9.94 -26.49
N GLY A 35 4.57 -8.99 -25.58
CA GLY A 35 3.99 -7.66 -25.70
C GLY A 35 2.56 -7.53 -25.15
N ILE A 36 1.98 -8.59 -24.58
CA ILE A 36 0.67 -8.49 -23.91
C ILE A 36 0.81 -7.73 -22.59
N TYR A 37 -0.06 -6.76 -22.38
CA TYR A 37 -0.13 -5.94 -21.18
C TYR A 37 -1.56 -5.52 -20.84
N GLY A 38 -1.79 -5.21 -19.54
CA GLY A 38 -3.06 -4.69 -19.06
C GLY A 38 -3.16 -3.16 -19.17
N LYS A 39 -4.38 -2.66 -18.99
CA LYS A 39 -4.67 -1.23 -18.82
C LYS A 39 -4.99 -0.95 -17.36
N PHE A 40 -4.56 0.21 -16.85
CA PHE A 40 -4.64 0.54 -15.44
C PHE A 40 -5.21 1.94 -15.24
N TYR A 41 -6.19 2.04 -14.36
CA TYR A 41 -6.64 3.32 -13.80
C TYR A 41 -6.04 3.48 -12.42
N VAL A 42 -5.20 4.51 -12.23
CA VAL A 42 -4.47 4.75 -10.98
C VAL A 42 -4.76 6.18 -10.52
N ASN A 43 -5.49 6.32 -9.41
CA ASN A 43 -5.88 7.63 -8.88
C ASN A 43 -6.26 7.54 -7.40
N GLY A 44 -6.10 8.63 -6.67
CA GLY A 44 -6.58 8.81 -5.29
C GLY A 44 -5.84 7.98 -4.24
N ASN A 45 -4.74 7.32 -4.61
CA ASN A 45 -3.92 6.59 -3.64
C ASN A 45 -3.06 7.57 -2.85
N TYR A 46 -2.86 7.26 -1.58
CA TYR A 46 -2.11 8.10 -0.66
C TYR A 46 -1.05 7.29 0.08
N PHE A 47 0.16 7.83 0.14
CA PHE A 47 1.28 7.30 0.90
C PHE A 47 1.52 8.16 2.13
N GLU A 48 1.51 7.54 3.29
CA GLU A 48 1.86 8.21 4.54
C GLU A 48 3.37 8.46 4.62
N THR A 49 3.74 9.66 5.03
CA THR A 49 5.15 9.99 5.28
C THR A 49 5.65 9.32 6.56
N HIS A 50 6.96 9.12 6.66
CA HIS A 50 7.60 8.57 7.85
C HIS A 50 8.87 9.37 8.19
N GLU A 51 9.17 9.51 9.47
CA GLU A 51 10.33 10.28 9.95
C GLU A 51 11.67 9.74 9.43
N LYS A 52 11.81 8.41 9.28
CA LYS A 52 13.02 7.74 8.79
C LYS A 52 13.29 7.94 7.30
N LEU A 53 12.37 8.55 6.55
CA LEU A 53 12.60 8.86 5.14
C LEU A 53 13.60 10.03 5.02
N SER A 54 14.53 9.91 4.09
CA SER A 54 15.41 11.02 3.69
C SER A 54 14.58 12.13 3.04
N ASN A 55 15.15 13.32 2.92
CA ASN A 55 14.50 14.44 2.25
C ASN A 55 14.17 14.14 0.78
N SER A 56 15.04 13.42 0.07
CA SER A 56 14.76 12.95 -1.30
C SER A 56 13.54 12.05 -1.33
N GLN A 57 13.48 11.05 -0.45
CA GLN A 57 12.35 10.12 -0.36
C GLN A 57 11.03 10.82 0.00
N LYS A 58 11.07 11.83 0.89
CA LYS A 58 9.90 12.65 1.21
C LYS A 58 9.41 13.44 -0.01
N THR A 59 10.33 13.97 -0.82
CA THR A 59 9.99 14.65 -2.07
C THR A 59 9.39 13.69 -3.09
N GLU A 60 9.97 12.50 -3.26
CA GLU A 60 9.42 11.45 -4.14
C GLU A 60 8.01 11.04 -3.71
N LEU A 61 7.80 10.87 -2.41
CA LEU A 61 6.49 10.53 -1.84
C LEU A 61 5.47 11.66 -2.07
N ALA A 62 5.86 12.91 -1.88
CA ALA A 62 5.00 14.06 -2.16
C ALA A 62 4.59 14.10 -3.65
N ASN A 63 5.53 13.86 -4.55
CA ASN A 63 5.26 13.77 -5.99
C ASN A 63 4.31 12.60 -6.32
N ALA A 64 4.51 11.43 -5.71
CA ALA A 64 3.63 10.28 -5.90
C ALA A 64 2.21 10.53 -5.38
N ASN A 65 2.06 11.28 -4.28
CA ASN A 65 0.76 11.70 -3.76
C ASN A 65 0.08 12.74 -4.63
N ALA A 66 0.85 13.65 -5.22
CA ALA A 66 0.33 14.66 -6.15
C ALA A 66 -0.10 14.05 -7.50
N ASP A 67 0.66 13.05 -7.97
CA ASP A 67 0.39 12.34 -9.22
C ASP A 67 0.71 10.84 -9.07
N ASN A 68 -0.32 10.03 -8.90
CA ASN A 68 -0.19 8.58 -8.79
C ASN A 68 0.28 7.91 -10.10
N THR A 69 0.31 8.63 -11.21
CA THR A 69 0.80 8.13 -12.49
C THR A 69 2.27 8.45 -12.73
N SER A 70 2.90 9.18 -11.80
CA SER A 70 4.32 9.51 -11.85
C SER A 70 5.20 8.25 -11.94
N SER A 71 6.37 8.36 -12.55
CA SER A 71 7.33 7.25 -12.69
C SER A 71 7.80 6.66 -11.34
N THR A 72 7.63 7.40 -10.26
CA THR A 72 7.93 6.94 -8.90
C THR A 72 6.84 6.00 -8.38
N ALA A 73 5.58 6.35 -8.59
CA ALA A 73 4.42 5.59 -8.12
C ALA A 73 4.07 4.42 -9.04
N PHE A 74 4.20 4.61 -10.34
CA PHE A 74 3.88 3.62 -11.36
C PHE A 74 5.04 3.46 -12.35
N CYS A 75 5.50 2.25 -12.57
CA CYS A 75 6.53 1.98 -13.58
C CYS A 75 6.24 0.71 -14.36
N VAL A 76 6.97 0.55 -15.47
CA VAL A 76 6.90 -0.63 -16.33
C VAL A 76 8.23 -1.37 -16.26
N LYS A 77 8.17 -2.67 -16.08
CA LYS A 77 9.34 -3.55 -16.21
C LYS A 77 9.54 -3.88 -17.68
N ASN A 78 10.80 -3.89 -18.11
CA ASN A 78 11.28 -4.19 -19.47
C ASN A 78 11.14 -3.05 -20.51
N ASN A 79 10.63 -1.87 -20.17
CA ASN A 79 10.64 -0.64 -20.97
C ASN A 79 10.17 -0.76 -22.44
N GLU A 80 9.47 -1.83 -22.80
CA GLU A 80 9.02 -2.08 -24.18
C GLU A 80 7.76 -1.30 -24.55
N VAL A 81 7.02 -0.84 -23.52
CA VAL A 81 5.77 -0.09 -23.68
C VAL A 81 5.81 1.16 -22.82
N SER A 82 5.36 2.27 -23.40
CA SER A 82 5.25 3.53 -22.66
C SER A 82 4.23 3.40 -21.52
N THR A 83 4.52 4.00 -20.37
CA THR A 83 3.54 4.11 -19.27
C THR A 83 2.22 4.73 -19.73
N LYS A 84 2.27 5.65 -20.72
CA LYS A 84 1.07 6.25 -21.32
C LYS A 84 0.18 5.25 -22.02
N ASP A 85 0.74 4.17 -22.55
CA ASP A 85 -0.04 3.14 -23.24
C ASP A 85 -0.75 2.20 -22.26
N LEU A 86 -0.24 2.10 -21.03
CA LEU A 86 -0.83 1.28 -19.98
C LEU A 86 -1.86 2.03 -19.13
N LEU A 87 -1.68 3.33 -18.95
CA LEU A 87 -2.54 4.15 -18.11
C LEU A 87 -3.77 4.64 -18.87
N VAL A 88 -4.92 4.60 -18.20
CA VAL A 88 -6.17 5.18 -18.71
C VAL A 88 -6.59 6.36 -17.82
N SER A 89 -7.12 7.39 -18.45
CA SER A 89 -7.58 8.61 -17.77
C SER A 89 -8.99 8.46 -17.19
N LEU A 90 -9.78 7.54 -17.72
CA LEU A 90 -11.14 7.28 -17.27
C LEU A 90 -11.20 5.98 -16.48
N ARG A 91 -11.95 6.02 -15.39
CA ARG A 91 -12.26 4.85 -14.56
C ARG A 91 -13.01 3.80 -15.37
N PHE A 92 -12.66 2.53 -15.18
CA PHE A 92 -13.42 1.43 -15.76
C PHE A 92 -14.84 1.39 -15.15
N PRO A 93 -15.88 1.15 -15.97
CA PRO A 93 -17.26 1.07 -15.49
C PRO A 93 -17.54 -0.30 -14.82
N ILE A 94 -16.91 -0.53 -13.66
CA ILE A 94 -17.07 -1.76 -12.87
C ILE A 94 -18.30 -1.66 -11.96
N LEU A 95 -18.61 -0.44 -11.51
CA LEU A 95 -19.73 -0.13 -10.63
C LEU A 95 -20.62 0.91 -11.31
N ASP A 96 -21.92 0.80 -11.10
CA ASP A 96 -22.89 1.77 -11.62
C ASP A 96 -22.81 3.11 -10.87
N ASP A 97 -22.48 3.06 -9.58
CA ASP A 97 -22.32 4.23 -8.72
C ASP A 97 -21.01 4.13 -7.93
N TYR A 98 -20.26 5.24 -7.90
CA TYR A 98 -19.03 5.39 -7.15
C TYR A 98 -19.14 6.43 -6.02
N SER A 99 -20.31 6.97 -5.75
CA SER A 99 -20.52 8.01 -4.73
C SER A 99 -20.15 7.53 -3.31
N PHE A 100 -20.25 6.22 -3.07
CA PHE A 100 -19.91 5.59 -1.79
C PHE A 100 -18.41 5.26 -1.64
N VAL A 101 -17.60 5.46 -2.69
CA VAL A 101 -16.17 5.17 -2.64
C VAL A 101 -15.46 6.27 -1.86
N GLN A 102 -14.97 5.92 -0.69
CA GLN A 102 -14.25 6.83 0.20
C GLN A 102 -12.91 7.30 -0.39
N SER A 103 -12.42 8.45 0.08
CA SER A 103 -11.01 8.83 -0.11
C SER A 103 -10.07 7.82 0.58
N ALA A 104 -8.79 7.80 0.22
CA ALA A 104 -7.82 6.93 0.88
C ALA A 104 -7.75 7.20 2.39
N GLN A 105 -7.79 8.48 2.79
CA GLN A 105 -7.74 8.89 4.18
C GLN A 105 -8.99 8.48 4.97
N ASP A 106 -10.18 8.68 4.39
CA ASP A 106 -11.44 8.27 5.04
C ASP A 106 -11.53 6.74 5.15
N ALA A 107 -11.10 6.01 4.11
CA ALA A 107 -11.03 4.56 4.13
C ALA A 107 -10.10 4.05 5.23
N TYR A 108 -8.92 4.69 5.41
CA TYR A 108 -8.02 4.35 6.50
C TYR A 108 -8.66 4.54 7.88
N GLN A 109 -9.34 5.67 8.11
CA GLN A 109 -10.06 5.90 9.37
C GLN A 109 -11.18 4.88 9.58
N SER A 110 -11.93 4.58 8.54
CA SER A 110 -12.99 3.57 8.60
C SER A 110 -12.44 2.18 8.95
N VAL A 111 -11.29 1.80 8.39
CA VAL A 111 -10.62 0.52 8.71
C VAL A 111 -10.19 0.49 10.17
N LEU A 112 -9.57 1.56 10.70
CA LEU A 112 -9.18 1.62 12.12
C LEU A 112 -10.38 1.51 13.06
N LEU A 113 -11.53 2.08 12.69
CA LEU A 113 -12.72 2.05 13.53
C LEU A 113 -13.47 0.72 13.44
N TYR A 114 -13.60 0.13 12.27
CA TYR A 114 -14.57 -0.94 12.01
C TYR A 114 -13.95 -2.30 11.65
N ALA A 115 -12.64 -2.40 11.40
CA ALA A 115 -12.02 -3.69 11.09
C ALA A 115 -11.96 -4.60 12.32
N GLY A 116 -12.11 -5.91 12.08
CA GLY A 116 -12.08 -6.93 13.12
C GLY A 116 -13.29 -6.90 14.05
N ALA A 117 -13.09 -7.30 15.30
CA ALA A 117 -14.12 -7.35 16.35
C ALA A 117 -14.43 -5.94 16.91
N SER A 118 -14.83 -5.00 16.04
CA SER A 118 -14.92 -3.58 16.35
C SER A 118 -15.96 -3.21 17.43
N ASN A 119 -17.01 -4.03 17.58
CA ASN A 119 -18.06 -3.77 18.59
C ASN A 119 -17.58 -4.02 20.03
N LEU A 120 -16.67 -4.99 20.20
CA LEU A 120 -16.11 -5.31 21.52
C LEU A 120 -14.65 -5.72 21.35
N ARG A 121 -13.78 -4.73 21.27
CA ARG A 121 -12.33 -4.97 21.15
C ARG A 121 -11.75 -5.35 22.50
N ASP A 122 -11.06 -6.46 22.54
CA ASP A 122 -10.23 -6.84 23.68
C ASP A 122 -8.92 -6.01 23.75
N LYS A 123 -8.05 -6.34 24.68
CA LYS A 123 -6.79 -5.61 24.88
C LYS A 123 -5.80 -5.81 23.74
N ILE A 124 -5.83 -6.97 23.06
CA ILE A 124 -4.96 -7.27 21.92
C ILE A 124 -5.40 -6.48 20.72
N ASP A 125 -6.69 -6.50 20.39
CA ASP A 125 -7.27 -5.70 19.31
C ASP A 125 -6.98 -4.21 19.49
N LYS A 126 -7.17 -3.69 20.70
CA LYS A 126 -6.88 -2.29 21.02
C LYS A 126 -5.40 -1.94 20.82
N ARG A 127 -4.48 -2.84 21.23
CA ARG A 127 -3.05 -2.67 21.01
C ARG A 127 -2.72 -2.64 19.51
N ILE A 128 -3.20 -3.62 18.74
CA ILE A 128 -2.92 -3.72 17.29
C ILE A 128 -3.43 -2.48 16.54
N VAL A 129 -4.64 -2.02 16.86
CA VAL A 129 -5.19 -0.79 16.25
C VAL A 129 -4.32 0.42 16.58
N LYS A 130 -3.92 0.56 17.84
CA LYS A 130 -3.04 1.65 18.29
C LYS A 130 -1.68 1.59 17.60
N GLU A 131 -1.03 0.44 17.58
CA GLU A 131 0.26 0.25 16.92
C GLU A 131 0.18 0.54 15.42
N THR A 132 -0.90 0.12 14.77
CA THR A 132 -1.15 0.45 13.36
C THR A 132 -1.32 1.95 13.17
N GLN A 133 -2.06 2.61 14.04
CA GLN A 133 -2.28 4.07 13.96
C GLN A 133 -0.99 4.86 14.19
N GLU A 134 -0.19 4.46 15.17
CA GLU A 134 1.03 5.16 15.57
C GLU A 134 2.28 4.74 14.76
N GLY A 135 2.21 3.65 14.01
CA GLY A 135 3.37 3.08 13.31
C GLY A 135 4.40 2.48 14.27
N THR A 136 3.95 2.06 15.46
CA THR A 136 4.77 1.47 16.53
C THR A 136 4.63 -0.06 16.55
N PHE A 137 5.36 -0.70 17.45
CA PHE A 137 5.26 -2.14 17.70
C PHE A 137 5.66 -2.44 19.14
N THR A 138 5.05 -3.49 19.71
CA THR A 138 5.41 -4.01 21.03
C THR A 138 6.33 -5.23 20.91
N TYR A 139 6.10 -6.08 19.92
CA TYR A 139 6.80 -7.36 19.78
C TYR A 139 7.69 -7.38 18.54
N THR A 140 8.72 -8.23 18.62
CA THR A 140 9.61 -8.56 17.51
C THR A 140 9.53 -10.06 17.25
N GLY A 141 9.54 -10.45 15.98
CA GLY A 141 9.45 -11.85 15.60
C GLY A 141 10.51 -12.71 16.28
N SER A 142 10.15 -13.92 16.68
CA SER A 142 11.01 -14.89 17.34
C SER A 142 12.16 -15.35 16.45
N ASN A 143 11.96 -15.30 15.13
CA ASN A 143 12.94 -15.74 14.14
C ASN A 143 13.60 -14.53 13.45
N GLY A 144 14.70 -14.06 14.02
CA GLY A 144 15.49 -12.98 13.47
C GLY A 144 15.13 -11.56 13.94
N GLY A 145 14.19 -11.41 14.89
CA GLY A 145 13.92 -10.12 15.51
C GLY A 145 13.27 -9.10 14.60
N THR A 146 12.29 -9.50 13.78
CA THR A 146 11.56 -8.59 12.87
C THR A 146 10.53 -7.76 13.64
N ASN A 147 10.70 -6.45 13.63
CA ASN A 147 9.84 -5.50 14.34
C ASN A 147 8.39 -5.55 13.85
N GLY A 148 7.45 -5.67 14.79
CA GLY A 148 6.02 -5.71 14.50
C GLY A 148 5.49 -7.07 14.02
N LEU A 149 6.34 -8.10 13.96
CA LEU A 149 5.91 -9.44 13.62
C LEU A 149 5.32 -10.13 14.88
N ILE A 150 4.13 -10.67 14.74
CA ILE A 150 3.42 -11.47 15.75
C ILE A 150 3.48 -12.92 15.27
N ASP A 151 4.29 -13.77 15.89
CA ASP A 151 4.52 -15.14 15.47
C ASP A 151 4.57 -16.15 16.62
N THR A 152 4.31 -15.72 17.84
CA THR A 152 4.22 -16.58 19.02
C THR A 152 2.93 -16.38 19.79
N GLN A 153 2.52 -17.39 20.56
CA GLN A 153 1.38 -17.28 21.47
C GLN A 153 1.61 -16.22 22.57
N ALA A 154 2.86 -16.01 22.99
CA ALA A 154 3.23 -14.99 23.95
C ALA A 154 2.93 -13.57 23.44
N ASP A 155 3.02 -13.33 22.15
CA ASP A 155 2.76 -12.04 21.51
C ASP A 155 1.28 -11.64 21.58
N VAL A 156 0.41 -12.61 21.80
CA VAL A 156 -1.03 -12.44 22.01
C VAL A 156 -1.45 -12.85 23.44
N GLU A 157 -0.48 -12.84 24.38
CA GLU A 157 -0.67 -13.08 25.81
C GLU A 157 -1.07 -14.54 26.17
N GLY A 158 -0.82 -15.46 25.28
CA GLY A 158 -1.17 -16.88 25.47
C GLY A 158 -2.66 -17.15 25.32
N TRP A 159 -3.03 -18.41 25.58
CA TRP A 159 -4.42 -18.87 25.65
C TRP A 159 -4.90 -18.85 27.08
#